data_3d67ecf2aaa112b63ce89bd2f0d4b575
#
_entry.id   3d67ecf2aaa112b63ce89bd2f0d4b575
#
_cell.length_a   1.000
_cell.length_b   1.000
_cell.length_c   1.000
_cell.angle_alpha   90.00
_cell.angle_beta   90.00
_cell.angle_gamma   90.00
#
_symmetry.space_group_name_H-M   'P 1'
#
loop_
_entity.id
_entity.type
_entity.pdbx_description
1 polymer ?
#
loop_
_entity_poly.entity_id
_entity_poly.type
_entity_poly.pdbx_seq_one_letter_code
_entity_poly.pdbx_strand_id
1 'polypeptide(L)'
;MLIDYRVQLREYLLQISRAITAQLNLDDVLQLVLEAATRILAGQAGLIALRGPDGDFSVRANYGLSPVVVPYFAPLLTDIPDDADRSRFHIPRLAEKLGRIAAELGLRLQQVVALPMAIGQDLIGVLYVFRSYGTRFTADDRQMLSSFADQAAIAVHNAQLYEAVSQEKRRLDAILEYSADGVMILDAAHRITVFNRALSQMSGWPAAEVLGRQHDEVVHWVRLETDLNLASAIAGGWPLPAARPLYVEGDLRRRNGGTISVGITYAPLFTRDGALVNIIASVRDITRFREADELKSTFISVISHELKTPVALIKGYADTLLRKDAHWNQETVQESLGVILEETDRLNHLIDNLLDASRLQAGAMQLEKDQVALDALAERVATRFRTQSDVHEIVVEFPADFPTVEGDAGRLEQVLNNLLSNAIKYSPDGGRIEISGRVLPGEVVVSVADQGVGIPPEEQTRIFERFFRGSRERHQRTPGAGLGLYLVKAIVEAHGGHIWVESNPGEGAVFSFALPRS
;
A
#
# COMPACT_ATOMS: atom_id res chain seq x y z
N MET A 1 -13.33 72.69 -5.68
CA MET A 1 -12.65 71.63 -6.52
C MET A 1 -11.62 70.79 -5.76
N LEU A 2 -10.68 71.37 -4.97
CA LEU A 2 -9.69 70.58 -4.18
C LEU A 2 -10.27 69.77 -3.01
N ILE A 3 -11.36 70.17 -2.40
CA ILE A 3 -12.01 69.49 -1.27
C ILE A 3 -12.77 68.25 -1.76
N ASP A 4 -13.39 68.35 -2.92
CA ASP A 4 -14.17 67.26 -3.53
C ASP A 4 -13.28 66.06 -3.94
N TYR A 5 -12.08 66.32 -4.40
CA TYR A 5 -11.13 65.37 -4.87
C TYR A 5 -10.49 64.51 -3.76
N ARG A 6 -10.19 65.08 -2.60
CA ARG A 6 -9.68 64.33 -1.42
C ARG A 6 -10.75 63.43 -0.82
N VAL A 7 -12.00 63.80 -0.91
CA VAL A 7 -13.13 63.00 -0.45
C VAL A 7 -13.28 61.76 -1.36
N GLN A 8 -13.26 61.96 -2.69
CA GLN A 8 -13.34 60.89 -3.65
C GLN A 8 -12.17 59.87 -3.52
N LEU A 9 -10.94 60.37 -3.37
CA LEU A 9 -9.78 59.51 -3.12
C LEU A 9 -9.97 58.64 -1.88
N ARG A 10 -10.44 59.24 -0.79
CA ARG A 10 -10.70 58.52 0.46
C ARG A 10 -11.80 57.47 0.31
N GLU A 11 -12.86 57.76 -0.42
CA GLU A 11 -13.93 56.81 -0.69
C GLU A 11 -13.46 55.62 -1.51
N TYR A 12 -12.68 55.84 -2.57
CA TYR A 12 -12.10 54.75 -3.38
C TYR A 12 -11.13 53.90 -2.58
N LEU A 13 -10.24 54.49 -1.78
CA LEU A 13 -9.32 53.74 -0.93
C LEU A 13 -10.06 52.91 0.11
N LEU A 14 -11.16 53.41 0.68
CA LEU A 14 -12.01 52.64 1.60
C LEU A 14 -12.75 51.49 0.88
N GLN A 15 -13.25 51.73 -0.34
CA GLN A 15 -13.85 50.66 -1.15
C GLN A 15 -12.84 49.56 -1.49
N ILE A 16 -11.64 49.92 -1.92
CA ILE A 16 -10.57 48.97 -2.22
C ILE A 16 -10.17 48.19 -0.97
N SER A 17 -9.99 48.87 0.17
CA SER A 17 -9.66 48.22 1.44
C SER A 17 -10.73 47.20 1.87
N ARG A 18 -12.02 47.55 1.70
CA ARG A 18 -13.14 46.63 1.97
C ARG A 18 -13.16 45.47 1.00
N ALA A 19 -12.89 45.68 -0.28
CA ALA A 19 -12.83 44.63 -1.31
C ALA A 19 -11.70 43.63 -1.00
N ILE A 20 -10.53 44.10 -0.59
CA ILE A 20 -9.41 43.28 -0.16
C ILE A 20 -9.78 42.42 1.06
N THR A 21 -10.49 43.05 2.04
CA THR A 21 -10.86 42.36 3.29
C THR A 21 -12.02 41.36 3.09
N ALA A 22 -12.90 41.62 2.12
CA ALA A 22 -14.05 40.75 1.80
C ALA A 22 -13.67 39.51 0.96
N GLN A 23 -12.38 39.24 0.73
CA GLN A 23 -11.88 38.10 -0.06
C GLN A 23 -12.46 38.02 -1.49
N LEU A 24 -12.66 39.18 -2.14
CA LEU A 24 -13.04 39.22 -3.55
C LEU A 24 -11.92 38.64 -4.43
N ASN A 25 -12.30 38.19 -5.62
CA ASN A 25 -11.33 37.69 -6.61
C ASN A 25 -10.26 38.77 -6.87
N LEU A 26 -8.99 38.33 -6.95
CA LEU A 26 -7.86 39.22 -7.19
C LEU A 26 -8.09 40.12 -8.44
N ASP A 27 -8.59 39.52 -9.53
CA ASP A 27 -8.81 40.23 -10.79
C ASP A 27 -9.86 41.36 -10.62
N ASP A 28 -10.90 41.15 -9.81
CA ASP A 28 -11.91 42.17 -9.50
C ASP A 28 -11.31 43.35 -8.68
N VAL A 29 -10.44 43.02 -7.71
CA VAL A 29 -9.75 44.05 -6.90
C VAL A 29 -8.80 44.86 -7.77
N LEU A 30 -8.00 44.21 -8.62
CA LEU A 30 -7.08 44.90 -9.54
C LEU A 30 -7.84 45.77 -10.54
N GLN A 31 -8.97 45.33 -11.04
CA GLN A 31 -9.83 46.10 -11.93
C GLN A 31 -10.38 47.35 -11.23
N LEU A 32 -10.86 47.21 -10.00
CA LEU A 32 -11.36 48.32 -9.18
C LEU A 32 -10.26 49.35 -8.90
N VAL A 33 -9.06 48.92 -8.52
CA VAL A 33 -7.91 49.77 -8.27
C VAL A 33 -7.51 50.50 -9.54
N LEU A 34 -7.45 49.82 -10.67
CA LEU A 34 -7.06 50.40 -11.95
C LEU A 34 -8.06 51.44 -12.45
N GLU A 35 -9.36 51.14 -12.35
CA GLU A 35 -10.43 52.06 -12.70
C GLU A 35 -10.39 53.34 -11.83
N ALA A 36 -10.29 53.18 -10.52
CA ALA A 36 -10.19 54.30 -9.59
C ALA A 36 -8.94 55.16 -9.87
N ALA A 37 -7.78 54.54 -10.03
CA ALA A 37 -6.53 55.25 -10.34
C ALA A 37 -6.62 56.00 -11.67
N THR A 38 -7.18 55.41 -12.69
CA THR A 38 -7.31 56.01 -14.03
C THR A 38 -8.27 57.20 -13.99
N ARG A 39 -9.44 57.05 -13.35
CA ARG A 39 -10.45 58.13 -13.23
C ARG A 39 -9.94 59.32 -12.43
N ILE A 40 -9.36 59.08 -11.28
CA ILE A 40 -8.83 60.15 -10.40
C ILE A 40 -7.75 60.95 -11.11
N LEU A 41 -6.91 60.32 -11.88
CA LEU A 41 -5.85 60.98 -12.61
C LEU A 41 -6.30 61.55 -13.96
N ALA A 42 -7.58 61.64 -14.25
CA ALA A 42 -8.12 62.01 -15.55
C ALA A 42 -7.45 61.27 -16.71
N GLY A 43 -7.09 60.02 -16.48
CA GLY A 43 -6.56 59.08 -17.48
C GLY A 43 -7.69 58.57 -18.36
N GLN A 44 -7.34 58.11 -19.57
CA GLN A 44 -8.28 57.49 -20.49
C GLN A 44 -8.17 55.98 -20.52
N ALA A 45 -7.01 55.48 -20.18
CA ALA A 45 -6.76 54.07 -20.12
C ALA A 45 -5.70 53.74 -19.05
N GLY A 46 -5.67 52.49 -18.62
CA GLY A 46 -4.67 51.99 -17.69
C GLY A 46 -4.42 50.51 -17.86
N LEU A 47 -3.27 50.05 -17.35
CA LEU A 47 -2.89 48.63 -17.29
C LEU A 47 -2.26 48.34 -15.93
N ILE A 48 -2.53 47.13 -15.39
CA ILE A 48 -1.73 46.54 -14.34
C ILE A 48 -1.04 45.32 -14.93
N ALA A 49 0.28 45.33 -14.85
CA ALA A 49 1.11 44.16 -15.21
C ALA A 49 1.69 43.55 -13.94
N LEU A 50 1.59 42.25 -13.78
CA LEU A 50 2.16 41.49 -12.67
C LEU A 50 3.37 40.72 -13.15
N ARG A 51 4.33 40.56 -12.25
CA ARG A 51 5.52 39.72 -12.45
C ARG A 51 5.17 38.26 -12.26
N GLY A 52 5.45 37.42 -13.26
CA GLY A 52 5.30 35.98 -13.20
C GLY A 52 6.46 35.28 -12.46
N PRO A 53 6.33 33.98 -12.21
CA PRO A 53 7.38 33.16 -11.55
C PRO A 53 8.71 33.17 -12.32
N ASP A 54 8.65 33.29 -13.66
CA ASP A 54 9.82 33.29 -14.55
C ASP A 54 10.48 34.67 -14.64
N GLY A 55 9.95 35.69 -13.92
CA GLY A 55 10.44 37.06 -13.92
C GLY A 55 9.82 37.95 -15.00
N ASP A 56 9.06 37.41 -15.93
CA ASP A 56 8.38 38.12 -17.01
C ASP A 56 7.11 38.83 -16.52
N PHE A 57 6.79 39.96 -17.15
CA PHE A 57 5.58 40.73 -16.82
C PHE A 57 4.44 40.40 -17.78
N SER A 58 3.25 40.22 -17.24
CA SER A 58 2.01 39.99 -18.02
C SER A 58 0.88 40.92 -17.55
N VAL A 59 0.06 41.35 -18.49
CA VAL A 59 -1.10 42.21 -18.16
C VAL A 59 -2.18 41.38 -17.47
N ARG A 60 -2.58 41.82 -16.25
CA ARG A 60 -3.65 41.18 -15.46
C ARG A 60 -4.93 41.99 -15.41
N ALA A 61 -4.83 43.29 -15.49
CA ALA A 61 -6.01 44.18 -15.57
C ALA A 61 -5.81 45.25 -16.61
N ASN A 62 -6.88 45.64 -17.29
CA ASN A 62 -6.89 46.78 -18.22
C ASN A 62 -8.16 47.60 -18.06
N TYR A 63 -8.07 48.89 -18.26
CA TYR A 63 -9.20 49.81 -18.25
C TYR A 63 -9.09 50.76 -19.44
N GLY A 64 -10.21 51.00 -20.17
CA GLY A 64 -10.28 51.92 -21.29
C GLY A 64 -9.62 51.43 -22.58
N LEU A 65 -9.06 50.21 -22.63
CA LEU A 65 -8.51 49.57 -23.83
C LEU A 65 -9.36 48.37 -24.24
N SER A 66 -9.57 48.21 -25.55
CA SER A 66 -10.17 46.95 -26.04
C SER A 66 -9.23 45.78 -25.79
N PRO A 67 -9.72 44.59 -25.35
CA PRO A 67 -8.91 43.41 -25.18
C PRO A 67 -8.04 43.02 -26.39
N VAL A 68 -8.51 43.33 -27.60
CA VAL A 68 -7.80 43.03 -28.86
C VAL A 68 -6.50 43.86 -28.98
N VAL A 69 -6.44 45.05 -28.39
CA VAL A 69 -5.26 45.93 -28.49
C VAL A 69 -4.27 45.74 -27.35
N VAL A 70 -4.66 45.09 -26.23
CA VAL A 70 -3.81 44.90 -25.05
C VAL A 70 -2.49 44.21 -25.39
N PRO A 71 -2.42 43.17 -26.24
CA PRO A 71 -1.15 42.52 -26.61
C PRO A 71 -0.11 43.45 -27.26
N TYR A 72 -0.54 44.50 -27.94
CA TYR A 72 0.36 45.46 -28.56
C TYR A 72 1.10 46.33 -27.53
N PHE A 73 0.67 46.34 -26.26
CA PHE A 73 1.36 47.02 -25.17
C PHE A 73 2.53 46.22 -24.58
N ALA A 74 2.78 44.99 -25.05
CA ALA A 74 3.91 44.17 -24.62
C ALA A 74 5.28 44.92 -24.60
N PRO A 75 5.60 45.84 -25.51
CA PRO A 75 6.84 46.61 -25.42
C PRO A 75 6.98 47.46 -24.16
N LEU A 76 5.88 47.84 -23.50
CA LEU A 76 5.93 48.56 -22.21
C LEU A 76 6.34 47.65 -21.06
N LEU A 77 6.22 46.34 -21.20
CA LEU A 77 6.54 45.31 -20.21
C LEU A 77 8.00 44.85 -20.29
N THR A 78 8.78 45.38 -21.22
CA THR A 78 10.22 45.10 -21.39
C THR A 78 11.07 46.15 -20.67
N ASP A 79 12.27 45.78 -20.25
CA ASP A 79 13.23 46.68 -19.58
C ASP A 79 12.70 47.30 -18.28
N ILE A 80 11.78 46.61 -17.58
CA ILE A 80 11.32 47.03 -16.27
C ILE A 80 12.44 46.80 -15.25
N PRO A 81 12.93 47.81 -14.53
CA PRO A 81 13.99 47.64 -13.55
C PRO A 81 13.51 46.79 -12.38
N ASP A 82 14.38 45.96 -11.83
CA ASP A 82 14.10 45.16 -10.63
C ASP A 82 14.10 45.99 -9.34
N ASP A 83 14.40 47.29 -9.42
CA ASP A 83 14.45 48.19 -8.29
C ASP A 83 13.04 48.65 -7.90
N ALA A 84 12.59 48.27 -6.70
CA ALA A 84 11.31 48.65 -6.14
C ALA A 84 11.31 50.09 -5.58
N ASP A 85 12.47 50.74 -5.47
CA ASP A 85 12.57 52.13 -4.99
C ASP A 85 11.92 53.10 -5.98
N ARG A 86 10.79 53.66 -5.58
CA ARG A 86 10.00 54.59 -6.39
C ARG A 86 10.77 55.85 -6.82
N SER A 87 11.78 56.29 -6.06
CA SER A 87 12.61 57.45 -6.38
C SER A 87 13.54 57.17 -7.56
N ARG A 88 13.89 55.89 -7.77
CA ARG A 88 14.77 55.41 -8.81
C ARG A 88 14.06 54.65 -9.93
N PHE A 89 12.80 54.24 -9.69
CA PHE A 89 12.03 53.49 -10.64
C PHE A 89 11.79 54.29 -11.92
N HIS A 90 12.44 53.88 -12.99
CA HIS A 90 12.31 54.49 -14.28
C HIS A 90 12.41 53.42 -15.39
N ILE A 91 11.32 53.30 -16.16
CA ILE A 91 11.33 52.41 -17.33
C ILE A 91 11.96 53.16 -18.52
N PRO A 92 13.07 52.67 -19.09
CA PRO A 92 13.75 53.36 -20.20
C PRO A 92 12.83 53.55 -21.41
N ARG A 93 12.87 54.74 -22.02
CA ARG A 93 12.14 55.09 -23.24
C ARG A 93 10.64 54.81 -23.19
N LEU A 94 10.03 54.88 -22.01
CA LEU A 94 8.61 54.57 -21.81
C LEU A 94 7.69 55.39 -22.71
N ALA A 95 7.93 56.71 -22.80
CA ALA A 95 7.16 57.63 -23.66
C ALA A 95 7.34 57.34 -25.17
N GLU A 96 8.55 56.94 -25.58
CA GLU A 96 8.85 56.56 -26.97
C GLU A 96 8.15 55.27 -27.35
N LYS A 97 8.18 54.27 -26.44
CA LYS A 97 7.48 53.00 -26.60
C LYS A 97 5.97 53.22 -26.77
N LEU A 98 5.36 54.06 -25.89
CA LEU A 98 3.95 54.43 -26.01
C LEU A 98 3.65 55.13 -27.34
N GLY A 99 4.48 56.07 -27.75
CA GLY A 99 4.28 56.81 -29.01
C GLY A 99 4.22 55.92 -30.23
N ARG A 100 5.07 54.88 -30.30
CA ARG A 100 5.07 53.88 -31.39
C ARG A 100 3.78 53.04 -31.36
N ILE A 101 3.36 52.54 -30.19
CA ILE A 101 2.13 51.77 -30.02
C ILE A 101 0.90 52.59 -30.41
N ALA A 102 0.86 53.87 -29.94
CA ALA A 102 -0.26 54.74 -30.22
C ALA A 102 -0.37 55.09 -31.72
N ALA A 103 0.76 55.27 -32.40
CA ALA A 103 0.81 55.53 -33.86
C ALA A 103 0.35 54.29 -34.66
N GLU A 104 0.80 53.10 -34.30
CA GLU A 104 0.46 51.86 -34.96
C GLU A 104 -1.05 51.53 -34.85
N LEU A 105 -1.63 51.77 -33.65
CA LEU A 105 -3.06 51.48 -33.36
C LEU A 105 -4.00 52.65 -33.63
N GLY A 106 -3.52 53.80 -34.06
CA GLY A 106 -4.34 54.98 -34.22
C GLY A 106 -4.94 55.55 -32.92
N LEU A 107 -4.28 55.24 -31.78
CA LEU A 107 -4.75 55.68 -30.45
C LEU A 107 -4.24 57.11 -30.14
N ARG A 108 -5.09 57.93 -29.48
CA ARG A 108 -4.71 59.30 -29.09
C ARG A 108 -4.03 59.32 -27.71
N LEU A 109 -3.12 58.36 -27.40
CA LEU A 109 -2.40 58.31 -26.11
C LEU A 109 -1.07 59.04 -26.25
N GLN A 110 -0.81 60.08 -25.45
CA GLN A 110 0.38 60.91 -25.56
C GLN A 110 1.26 60.87 -24.31
N GLN A 111 0.70 60.50 -23.16
CA GLN A 111 1.41 60.51 -21.89
C GLN A 111 1.18 59.21 -21.14
N VAL A 112 2.20 58.74 -20.44
CA VAL A 112 2.18 57.57 -19.58
C VAL A 112 2.91 57.84 -18.29
N VAL A 113 2.34 57.39 -17.19
CA VAL A 113 3.02 57.25 -15.91
C VAL A 113 3.00 55.78 -15.54
N ALA A 114 4.13 55.28 -15.05
CA ALA A 114 4.29 53.92 -14.55
C ALA A 114 4.80 53.98 -13.12
N LEU A 115 4.18 53.21 -12.23
CA LEU A 115 4.62 53.10 -10.84
C LEU A 115 4.80 51.64 -10.44
N PRO A 116 5.86 51.34 -9.68
CA PRO A 116 6.07 50.00 -9.16
C PRO A 116 5.02 49.68 -8.10
N MET A 117 4.49 48.48 -8.21
CA MET A 117 3.72 47.80 -7.18
C MET A 117 4.70 46.92 -6.41
N ALA A 118 5.06 47.33 -5.18
CA ALA A 118 6.11 46.66 -4.41
C ALA A 118 5.70 46.42 -2.96
N ILE A 119 6.21 45.35 -2.38
CA ILE A 119 6.13 45.08 -0.93
C ILE A 119 7.55 44.91 -0.40
N GLY A 120 7.95 45.81 0.48
CA GLY A 120 9.35 45.88 0.88
C GLY A 120 10.28 46.23 -0.29
N GLN A 121 11.16 45.35 -0.64
CA GLN A 121 12.07 45.44 -1.78
C GLN A 121 11.64 44.62 -3.00
N ASP A 122 10.56 43.85 -2.87
CA ASP A 122 10.11 42.92 -3.93
C ASP A 122 9.15 43.65 -4.89
N LEU A 123 9.53 43.77 -6.15
CA LEU A 123 8.69 44.28 -7.22
C LEU A 123 7.69 43.20 -7.66
N ILE A 124 6.42 43.41 -7.38
CA ILE A 124 5.30 42.51 -7.68
C ILE A 124 4.69 42.80 -9.05
N GLY A 125 4.70 44.06 -9.45
CA GLY A 125 4.07 44.48 -10.69
C GLY A 125 4.31 45.97 -11.00
N VAL A 126 3.65 46.44 -12.06
CA VAL A 126 3.67 47.85 -12.46
C VAL A 126 2.28 48.30 -12.83
N LEU A 127 1.88 49.45 -12.31
CA LEU A 127 0.63 50.12 -12.63
C LEU A 127 0.91 51.25 -13.65
N TYR A 128 0.22 51.22 -14.80
CA TYR A 128 0.32 52.21 -15.86
C TYR A 128 -0.98 53.00 -15.98
N VAL A 129 -0.87 54.33 -16.15
CA VAL A 129 -2.00 55.20 -16.50
C VAL A 129 -1.63 56.03 -17.71
N PHE A 130 -2.56 56.11 -18.69
CA PHE A 130 -2.38 56.80 -19.97
C PHE A 130 -3.31 57.98 -20.12
N ARG A 131 -2.81 59.10 -20.69
CA ARG A 131 -3.58 60.29 -21.03
C ARG A 131 -3.41 60.65 -22.51
N SER A 132 -4.45 61.23 -23.14
CA SER A 132 -4.42 61.73 -24.52
C SER A 132 -4.27 63.25 -24.61
N TYR A 133 -4.58 63.98 -23.55
CA TYR A 133 -4.51 65.44 -23.52
C TYR A 133 -4.25 65.92 -22.08
N GLY A 134 -3.96 67.21 -21.92
CA GLY A 134 -3.75 67.84 -20.62
C GLY A 134 -2.25 68.13 -20.34
N THR A 135 -2.00 68.60 -19.11
CA THR A 135 -0.66 68.88 -18.61
C THR A 135 0.08 67.58 -18.32
N ARG A 136 1.41 67.60 -18.28
CA ARG A 136 2.22 66.43 -17.87
C ARG A 136 1.83 66.00 -16.48
N PHE A 137 1.98 64.69 -16.21
CA PHE A 137 1.79 64.15 -14.86
C PHE A 137 2.67 64.90 -13.84
N THR A 138 2.03 65.45 -12.81
CA THR A 138 2.69 66.23 -11.73
C THR A 138 3.29 65.29 -10.68
N ALA A 139 4.05 65.85 -9.72
CA ALA A 139 4.51 65.10 -8.55
C ALA A 139 3.33 64.64 -7.68
N ASP A 140 2.29 65.46 -7.55
CA ASP A 140 1.06 65.11 -6.81
C ASP A 140 0.30 63.97 -7.46
N ASP A 141 0.21 63.94 -8.81
CA ASP A 141 -0.37 62.83 -9.57
C ASP A 141 0.35 61.53 -9.25
N ARG A 142 1.70 61.56 -9.23
CA ARG A 142 2.53 60.38 -8.93
C ARG A 142 2.35 59.90 -7.48
N GLN A 143 2.26 60.83 -6.53
CA GLN A 143 2.04 60.51 -5.12
C GLN A 143 0.68 59.85 -4.90
N MET A 144 -0.37 60.30 -5.58
CA MET A 144 -1.68 59.69 -5.53
C MET A 144 -1.70 58.32 -6.16
N LEU A 145 -1.14 58.17 -7.34
CA LEU A 145 -1.03 56.87 -8.02
C LEU A 145 -0.24 55.86 -7.18
N SER A 146 0.75 56.35 -6.42
CA SER A 146 1.51 55.54 -5.47
C SER A 146 0.62 54.85 -4.45
N SER A 147 -0.40 55.54 -3.91
CA SER A 147 -1.33 54.93 -2.95
C SER A 147 -2.15 53.81 -3.57
N PHE A 148 -2.53 53.92 -4.84
CA PHE A 148 -3.21 52.85 -5.56
C PHE A 148 -2.27 51.67 -5.89
N ALA A 149 -1.04 51.97 -6.25
CA ALA A 149 -0.03 50.92 -6.48
C ALA A 149 0.25 50.13 -5.22
N ASP A 150 0.28 50.79 -4.03
CA ASP A 150 0.42 50.09 -2.74
C ASP A 150 -0.78 49.20 -2.44
N GLN A 151 -2.00 49.70 -2.64
CA GLN A 151 -3.20 48.88 -2.41
C GLN A 151 -3.26 47.68 -3.35
N ALA A 152 -2.90 47.86 -4.62
CA ALA A 152 -2.82 46.77 -5.58
C ALA A 152 -1.75 45.73 -5.17
N ALA A 153 -0.55 46.21 -4.75
CA ALA A 153 0.50 45.33 -4.28
C ALA A 153 0.08 44.49 -3.06
N ILE A 154 -0.59 45.14 -2.08
CA ILE A 154 -1.13 44.43 -0.89
C ILE A 154 -2.18 43.37 -1.30
N ALA A 155 -3.08 43.72 -2.24
CA ALA A 155 -4.10 42.81 -2.71
C ALA A 155 -3.48 41.54 -3.38
N VAL A 156 -2.49 41.75 -4.26
CA VAL A 156 -1.78 40.65 -4.93
C VAL A 156 -1.08 39.78 -3.92
N HIS A 157 -0.36 40.38 -2.99
CA HIS A 157 0.40 39.62 -1.97
C HIS A 157 -0.51 38.77 -1.08
N ASN A 158 -1.62 39.36 -0.62
CA ASN A 158 -2.59 38.63 0.20
C ASN A 158 -3.21 37.45 -0.57
N ALA A 159 -3.55 37.67 -1.85
CA ALA A 159 -4.07 36.60 -2.70
C ALA A 159 -3.04 35.46 -2.90
N GLN A 160 -1.77 35.81 -3.14
CA GLN A 160 -0.69 34.81 -3.29
C GLN A 160 -0.48 34.02 -1.99
N LEU A 161 -0.47 34.68 -0.83
CA LEU A 161 -0.35 34.04 0.47
C LEU A 161 -1.52 33.06 0.73
N TYR A 162 -2.75 33.51 0.45
CA TYR A 162 -3.93 32.68 0.62
C TYR A 162 -3.90 31.44 -0.29
N GLU A 163 -3.50 31.65 -1.54
CA GLU A 163 -3.37 30.55 -2.50
C GLU A 163 -2.29 29.54 -2.07
N ALA A 164 -1.12 30.04 -1.64
CA ALA A 164 -0.04 29.19 -1.13
C ALA A 164 -0.47 28.38 0.09
N VAL A 165 -1.14 29.00 1.07
CA VAL A 165 -1.67 28.31 2.27
C VAL A 165 -2.73 27.28 1.87
N SER A 166 -3.62 27.63 0.95
CA SER A 166 -4.67 26.73 0.47
C SER A 166 -4.11 25.54 -0.31
N GLN A 167 -3.06 25.77 -1.09
CA GLN A 167 -2.36 24.73 -1.83
C GLN A 167 -1.63 23.76 -0.89
N GLU A 168 -0.93 24.30 0.12
CA GLU A 168 -0.24 23.47 1.10
C GLU A 168 -1.22 22.66 1.94
N LYS A 169 -2.34 23.27 2.35
CA LYS A 169 -3.42 22.55 3.03
C LYS A 169 -3.95 21.38 2.18
N ARG A 170 -4.29 21.64 0.90
CA ARG A 170 -4.76 20.59 -0.02
C ARG A 170 -3.73 19.48 -0.20
N ARG A 171 -2.44 19.85 -0.24
CA ARG A 171 -1.34 18.87 -0.34
C ARG A 171 -1.27 17.99 0.90
N LEU A 172 -1.35 18.56 2.10
CA LEU A 172 -1.37 17.82 3.35
C LEU A 172 -2.60 16.92 3.48
N ASP A 173 -3.78 17.43 3.13
CA ASP A 173 -5.02 16.64 3.12
C ASP A 173 -4.92 15.45 2.15
N ALA A 174 -4.33 15.64 0.96
CA ALA A 174 -4.10 14.58 0.01
C ALA A 174 -3.10 13.52 0.53
N ILE A 175 -2.00 13.94 1.16
CA ILE A 175 -1.03 13.00 1.76
C ILE A 175 -1.71 12.13 2.83
N LEU A 176 -2.54 12.70 3.68
CA LEU A 176 -3.28 11.96 4.71
C LEU A 176 -4.30 11.00 4.08
N GLU A 177 -5.06 11.47 3.08
CA GLU A 177 -6.15 10.71 2.46
C GLU A 177 -5.65 9.53 1.61
N TYR A 178 -4.51 9.71 0.91
CA TYR A 178 -3.93 8.67 0.04
C TYR A 178 -2.80 7.87 0.69
N SER A 179 -2.55 8.04 1.99
CA SER A 179 -1.64 7.17 2.74
C SER A 179 -2.12 5.73 2.68
N ALA A 180 -1.19 4.78 2.51
CA ALA A 180 -1.48 3.34 2.59
C ALA A 180 -1.75 2.90 4.04
N ASP A 181 -1.09 3.53 5.01
CA ASP A 181 -1.34 3.30 6.43
C ASP A 181 -2.58 4.09 6.88
N GLY A 182 -3.35 3.52 7.80
CA GLY A 182 -4.43 4.22 8.47
C GLY A 182 -3.88 5.35 9.32
N VAL A 183 -4.50 6.54 9.23
CA VAL A 183 -4.13 7.68 10.05
C VAL A 183 -5.34 8.17 10.82
N MET A 184 -5.17 8.32 12.13
CA MET A 184 -6.14 8.90 13.04
C MET A 184 -5.44 9.95 13.89
N ILE A 185 -6.09 11.10 14.09
CA ILE A 185 -5.60 12.15 15.00
C ILE A 185 -6.64 12.32 16.11
N LEU A 186 -6.15 12.31 17.33
CA LEU A 186 -6.96 12.55 18.53
C LEU A 186 -6.63 13.93 19.10
N ASP A 187 -7.63 14.65 19.57
CA ASP A 187 -7.42 15.87 20.37
C ASP A 187 -6.93 15.53 21.81
N ALA A 188 -6.69 16.55 22.61
CA ALA A 188 -6.25 16.40 24.01
C ALA A 188 -7.30 15.70 24.91
N ALA A 189 -8.57 15.62 24.47
CA ALA A 189 -9.63 14.86 25.13
C ALA A 189 -9.82 13.46 24.52
N HIS A 190 -8.88 13.01 23.69
CA HIS A 190 -8.88 11.72 23.00
C HIS A 190 -10.05 11.51 22.02
N ARG A 191 -10.64 12.60 21.52
CA ARG A 191 -11.65 12.54 20.46
C ARG A 191 -11.01 12.52 19.10
N ILE A 192 -11.57 11.74 18.20
CA ILE A 192 -11.09 11.57 16.82
C ILE A 192 -11.39 12.85 16.03
N THR A 193 -10.36 13.54 15.55
CA THR A 193 -10.46 14.76 14.73
C THR A 193 -10.11 14.51 13.26
N VAL A 194 -9.30 13.47 12.98
CA VAL A 194 -8.96 13.03 11.62
C VAL A 194 -9.07 11.51 11.57
N PHE A 195 -9.60 11.01 10.45
CA PHE A 195 -9.74 9.58 10.18
C PHE A 195 -9.67 9.38 8.67
N ASN A 196 -8.54 8.89 8.15
CA ASN A 196 -8.31 8.82 6.72
C ASN A 196 -9.03 7.63 6.05
N ARG A 197 -8.99 7.62 4.72
CA ARG A 197 -9.62 6.60 3.89
C ARG A 197 -9.08 5.20 4.17
N ALA A 198 -7.75 5.04 4.33
CA ALA A 198 -7.16 3.73 4.59
C ALA A 198 -7.70 3.13 5.91
N LEU A 199 -7.78 3.93 6.97
CA LEU A 199 -8.32 3.47 8.25
C LEU A 199 -9.83 3.16 8.17
N SER A 200 -10.59 3.92 7.37
CA SER A 200 -11.99 3.61 7.08
C SER A 200 -12.14 2.25 6.40
N GLN A 201 -11.27 1.92 5.45
CA GLN A 201 -11.28 0.62 4.77
C GLN A 201 -10.84 -0.53 5.70
N MET A 202 -9.81 -0.32 6.52
CA MET A 202 -9.32 -1.31 7.48
C MET A 202 -10.36 -1.64 8.56
N SER A 203 -10.96 -0.61 9.15
CA SER A 203 -11.89 -0.77 10.29
C SER A 203 -13.34 -1.02 9.87
N GLY A 204 -13.72 -0.63 8.64
CA GLY A 204 -15.08 -0.64 8.14
C GLY A 204 -15.95 0.51 8.67
N TRP A 205 -15.38 1.47 9.41
CA TRP A 205 -16.07 2.65 9.91
C TRP A 205 -15.96 3.81 8.90
N PRO A 206 -17.07 4.42 8.46
CA PRO A 206 -17.02 5.67 7.70
C PRO A 206 -16.46 6.81 8.55
N ALA A 207 -15.57 7.63 8.00
CA ALA A 207 -14.97 8.75 8.71
C ALA A 207 -16.03 9.70 9.33
N ALA A 208 -17.12 9.99 8.59
CA ALA A 208 -18.20 10.86 9.06
C ALA A 208 -18.90 10.38 10.35
N GLU A 209 -18.88 9.07 10.63
CA GLU A 209 -19.53 8.51 11.81
C GLU A 209 -18.60 8.45 13.04
N VAL A 210 -17.29 8.57 12.84
CA VAL A 210 -16.30 8.45 13.92
C VAL A 210 -15.73 9.81 14.36
N LEU A 211 -15.79 10.83 13.53
CA LEU A 211 -15.32 12.17 13.87
C LEU A 211 -16.06 12.71 15.11
N GLY A 212 -15.30 13.19 16.10
CA GLY A 212 -15.80 13.68 17.37
C GLY A 212 -16.09 12.61 18.42
N ARG A 213 -16.07 11.30 18.07
CA ARG A 213 -16.22 10.22 19.05
C ARG A 213 -14.95 10.00 19.85
N GLN A 214 -15.09 9.36 21.01
CA GLN A 214 -13.95 8.90 21.80
C GLN A 214 -13.24 7.75 21.08
N HIS A 215 -11.90 7.71 21.19
CA HIS A 215 -11.07 6.66 20.64
C HIS A 215 -11.59 5.25 20.98
N ASP A 216 -11.91 5.00 22.25
CA ASP A 216 -12.31 3.68 22.74
C ASP A 216 -13.73 3.26 22.30
N GLU A 217 -14.53 4.16 21.73
CA GLU A 217 -15.82 3.84 21.09
C GLU A 217 -15.64 3.24 19.69
N VAL A 218 -14.46 3.40 19.09
CA VAL A 218 -14.17 2.98 17.71
C VAL A 218 -13.12 1.88 17.67
N VAL A 219 -12.09 1.98 18.50
CA VAL A 219 -10.96 1.04 18.57
C VAL A 219 -11.25 -0.02 19.63
N HIS A 220 -11.79 -1.17 19.20
CA HIS A 220 -12.09 -2.29 20.08
C HIS A 220 -11.12 -3.44 19.82
N TRP A 221 -10.28 -3.75 20.79
CA TRP A 221 -9.39 -4.87 20.74
C TRP A 221 -10.12 -6.18 21.04
N VAL A 222 -9.95 -7.18 20.18
CA VAL A 222 -10.40 -8.57 20.41
C VAL A 222 -9.30 -9.32 21.17
N ARG A 223 -8.06 -9.09 20.78
CA ARG A 223 -6.85 -9.66 21.39
C ARG A 223 -5.73 -8.62 21.35
N LEU A 224 -4.98 -8.50 22.40
CA LEU A 224 -3.76 -7.70 22.49
C LEU A 224 -2.57 -8.64 22.63
N GLU A 225 -1.43 -8.28 22.03
CA GLU A 225 -0.17 -9.01 22.22
C GLU A 225 0.50 -8.62 23.56
N THR A 226 0.22 -7.41 24.03
CA THR A 226 0.68 -6.91 25.32
C THR A 226 -0.51 -6.39 26.11
N ASP A 227 -0.46 -6.39 27.44
CA ASP A 227 -1.51 -5.81 28.28
C ASP A 227 -1.60 -4.27 28.21
N LEU A 228 -0.76 -3.66 27.37
CA LEU A 228 -0.68 -2.21 27.21
C LEU A 228 -1.49 -1.76 25.99
N ASN A 229 -2.49 -0.92 26.23
CA ASN A 229 -3.25 -0.21 25.21
C ASN A 229 -3.25 1.31 25.50
N LEU A 230 -3.86 2.12 24.63
CA LEU A 230 -3.89 3.57 24.80
C LEU A 230 -4.50 3.97 26.16
N ALA A 231 -5.64 3.37 26.54
CA ALA A 231 -6.32 3.71 27.78
C ALA A 231 -5.48 3.37 29.01
N SER A 232 -4.87 2.17 29.06
CA SER A 232 -3.98 1.78 30.17
C SER A 232 -2.70 2.61 30.22
N ALA A 233 -2.15 3.01 29.07
CA ALA A 233 -1.00 3.90 29.00
C ALA A 233 -1.33 5.30 29.56
N ILE A 234 -2.49 5.87 29.18
CA ILE A 234 -2.98 7.14 29.70
C ILE A 234 -3.20 7.08 31.22
N ALA A 235 -3.84 6.01 31.70
CA ALA A 235 -4.01 5.79 33.14
C ALA A 235 -2.67 5.68 33.88
N GLY A 236 -1.61 5.20 33.22
CA GLY A 236 -0.23 5.15 33.71
C GLY A 236 0.55 6.47 33.58
N GLY A 237 -0.09 7.55 33.13
CA GLY A 237 0.52 8.88 33.00
C GLY A 237 1.17 9.18 31.65
N TRP A 238 1.00 8.34 30.63
CA TRP A 238 1.38 8.67 29.25
C TRP A 238 0.31 9.61 28.63
N PRO A 239 0.67 10.58 27.78
CA PRO A 239 2.01 10.91 27.30
C PRO A 239 2.71 11.97 28.16
N LEU A 240 4.03 11.86 28.26
CA LEU A 240 4.89 12.90 28.81
C LEU A 240 5.65 13.61 27.68
N PRO A 241 6.07 14.88 27.81
CA PRO A 241 6.76 15.62 26.72
C PRO A 241 8.02 14.95 26.16
N ALA A 242 8.69 14.09 26.94
CA ALA A 242 9.87 13.31 26.51
C ALA A 242 9.54 11.83 26.27
N ALA A 243 8.24 11.44 26.26
CA ALA A 243 7.83 10.05 26.10
C ALA A 243 8.09 9.56 24.66
N ARG A 244 8.51 8.30 24.57
CA ARG A 244 8.57 7.61 23.27
C ARG A 244 7.14 7.37 22.76
N PRO A 245 6.96 7.28 21.43
CA PRO A 245 5.69 6.83 20.86
C PRO A 245 5.25 5.51 21.51
N LEU A 246 3.95 5.37 21.78
CA LEU A 246 3.35 4.14 22.27
C LEU A 246 3.06 3.24 21.06
N TYR A 247 3.56 2.01 21.07
CA TYR A 247 3.21 1.00 20.08
C TYR A 247 2.30 -0.05 20.72
N VAL A 248 1.19 -0.33 20.05
CA VAL A 248 0.19 -1.33 20.46
C VAL A 248 -0.09 -2.24 19.28
N GLU A 249 -0.05 -3.54 19.52
CA GLU A 249 -0.29 -4.55 18.49
C GLU A 249 -1.34 -5.55 18.93
N GLY A 250 -2.23 -5.93 18.01
CA GLY A 250 -3.29 -6.88 18.32
C GLY A 250 -4.33 -7.01 17.20
N ASP A 251 -5.42 -7.71 17.53
CA ASP A 251 -6.54 -7.92 16.63
C ASP A 251 -7.66 -6.93 16.94
N LEU A 252 -7.96 -6.07 15.96
CA LEU A 252 -8.99 -5.06 16.03
C LEU A 252 -10.31 -5.60 15.49
N ARG A 253 -11.42 -5.34 16.20
CA ARG A 253 -12.77 -5.64 15.72
C ARG A 253 -13.19 -4.63 14.65
N ARG A 254 -13.56 -5.11 13.48
CA ARG A 254 -14.17 -4.31 12.43
C ARG A 254 -15.66 -4.07 12.72
N ARG A 255 -16.22 -3.02 12.12
CA ARG A 255 -17.65 -2.71 12.23
C ARG A 255 -18.58 -3.87 11.81
N ASN A 256 -18.18 -4.65 10.81
CA ASN A 256 -18.95 -5.81 10.31
C ASN A 256 -18.82 -7.07 11.18
N GLY A 257 -18.14 -6.99 12.32
CA GLY A 257 -17.88 -8.11 13.24
C GLY A 257 -16.65 -8.95 12.93
N GLY A 258 -16.02 -8.76 11.76
CA GLY A 258 -14.75 -9.39 11.43
C GLY A 258 -13.59 -8.81 12.26
N THR A 259 -12.40 -9.41 12.10
CA THR A 259 -11.17 -8.97 12.76
C THR A 259 -10.10 -8.60 11.73
N ILE A 260 -9.16 -7.75 12.15
CA ILE A 260 -7.96 -7.40 11.39
C ILE A 260 -6.80 -7.25 12.36
N SER A 261 -5.64 -7.84 12.04
CA SER A 261 -4.43 -7.66 12.84
C SER A 261 -3.76 -6.34 12.49
N VAL A 262 -3.59 -5.47 13.48
CA VAL A 262 -3.02 -4.14 13.29
C VAL A 262 -1.92 -3.84 14.32
N GLY A 263 -0.95 -3.04 13.88
CA GLY A 263 0.00 -2.35 14.75
C GLY A 263 -0.31 -0.85 14.75
N ILE A 264 -0.54 -0.25 15.90
CA ILE A 264 -0.84 1.17 16.06
C ILE A 264 0.29 1.86 16.80
N THR A 265 0.87 2.89 16.18
CA THR A 265 1.86 3.77 16.81
C THR A 265 1.18 5.09 17.17
N TYR A 266 1.10 5.41 18.45
CA TYR A 266 0.59 6.68 18.97
C TYR A 266 1.75 7.62 19.27
N ALA A 267 1.81 8.76 18.59
CA ALA A 267 2.81 9.80 18.76
C ALA A 267 2.16 11.08 19.29
N PRO A 268 2.47 11.53 20.52
CA PRO A 268 1.91 12.74 21.08
C PRO A 268 2.59 13.99 20.51
N LEU A 269 1.82 15.02 20.25
CA LEU A 269 2.27 16.34 19.84
C LEU A 269 2.01 17.35 20.96
N PHE A 270 3.05 18.10 21.36
CA PHE A 270 2.98 19.08 22.44
C PHE A 270 3.23 20.51 21.94
N THR A 271 2.66 21.51 22.61
CA THR A 271 3.05 22.91 22.47
C THR A 271 4.45 23.13 23.02
N ARG A 272 5.03 24.32 22.76
CA ARG A 272 6.32 24.73 23.36
C ARG A 272 6.28 24.78 24.89
N ASP A 273 5.10 25.02 25.45
CA ASP A 273 4.87 25.09 26.91
C ASP A 273 4.56 23.72 27.54
N GLY A 274 4.65 22.63 26.75
CA GLY A 274 4.46 21.26 27.22
C GLY A 274 3.00 20.79 27.35
N ALA A 275 2.02 21.53 26.85
CA ALA A 275 0.63 21.07 26.80
C ALA A 275 0.40 20.13 25.61
N LEU A 276 -0.32 19.04 25.84
CA LEU A 276 -0.71 18.10 24.79
C LEU A 276 -1.66 18.80 23.80
N VAL A 277 -1.30 18.79 22.53
CA VAL A 277 -2.13 19.31 21.43
C VAL A 277 -2.95 18.18 20.82
N ASN A 278 -2.27 17.15 20.34
CA ASN A 278 -2.87 16.03 19.64
C ASN A 278 -2.08 14.74 19.90
N ILE A 279 -2.71 13.60 19.62
CA ILE A 279 -2.04 12.30 19.49
C ILE A 279 -2.25 11.84 18.04
N ILE A 280 -1.17 11.62 17.30
CA ILE A 280 -1.21 11.06 15.95
C ILE A 280 -1.07 9.56 16.07
N ALA A 281 -2.07 8.83 15.58
CA ALA A 281 -2.07 7.37 15.51
C ALA A 281 -1.86 6.91 14.07
N SER A 282 -0.77 6.19 13.82
CA SER A 282 -0.51 5.48 12.56
C SER A 282 -0.88 4.02 12.73
N VAL A 283 -1.79 3.53 11.90
CA VAL A 283 -2.36 2.18 11.95
C VAL A 283 -1.91 1.40 10.72
N ARG A 284 -1.16 0.33 10.95
CA ARG A 284 -0.68 -0.55 9.89
C ARG A 284 -1.38 -1.89 9.94
N ASP A 285 -1.87 -2.37 8.79
CA ASP A 285 -2.34 -3.74 8.63
C ASP A 285 -1.12 -4.68 8.62
N ILE A 286 -1.04 -5.53 9.63
CA ILE A 286 0.03 -6.53 9.80
C ILE A 286 -0.48 -7.96 9.61
N THR A 287 -1.69 -8.14 9.09
CA THR A 287 -2.32 -9.46 8.94
C THR A 287 -1.42 -10.42 8.18
N ARG A 288 -0.95 -10.02 6.99
CA ARG A 288 -0.04 -10.85 6.17
C ARG A 288 1.28 -11.16 6.87
N PHE A 289 1.81 -10.20 7.62
CA PHE A 289 3.06 -10.39 8.37
C PHE A 289 2.87 -11.42 9.48
N ARG A 290 1.77 -11.34 10.24
CA ARG A 290 1.42 -12.29 11.29
C ARG A 290 1.16 -13.68 10.75
N GLU A 291 0.38 -13.82 9.68
CA GLU A 291 0.14 -15.10 9.02
C GLU A 291 1.45 -15.77 8.61
N ALA A 292 2.39 -15.00 8.04
CA ALA A 292 3.70 -15.51 7.66
C ALA A 292 4.55 -15.93 8.88
N ASP A 293 4.51 -15.16 9.97
CA ASP A 293 5.27 -15.46 11.20
C ASP A 293 4.68 -16.66 11.97
N GLU A 294 3.36 -16.78 12.02
CA GLU A 294 2.67 -17.96 12.57
C GLU A 294 2.97 -19.21 11.77
N LEU A 295 2.94 -19.13 10.43
CA LEU A 295 3.34 -20.23 9.56
C LEU A 295 4.80 -20.63 9.81
N LYS A 296 5.71 -19.66 9.95
CA LYS A 296 7.12 -19.92 10.27
C LYS A 296 7.30 -20.57 11.65
N SER A 297 6.58 -20.09 12.65
CA SER A 297 6.64 -20.63 14.02
C SER A 297 6.10 -22.06 14.08
N THR A 298 4.98 -22.32 13.41
CA THR A 298 4.39 -23.65 13.26
C THR A 298 5.36 -24.58 12.52
N PHE A 299 5.99 -24.12 11.45
CA PHE A 299 7.03 -24.85 10.70
C PHE A 299 8.16 -25.34 11.61
N ILE A 300 8.76 -24.42 12.38
CA ILE A 300 9.88 -24.74 13.28
C ILE A 300 9.43 -25.75 14.36
N SER A 301 8.23 -25.56 14.93
CA SER A 301 7.69 -26.43 15.97
C SER A 301 7.43 -27.84 15.46
N VAL A 302 6.72 -27.98 14.32
CA VAL A 302 6.40 -29.29 13.72
C VAL A 302 7.66 -30.04 13.33
N ILE A 303 8.60 -29.36 12.66
CA ILE A 303 9.87 -30.00 12.25
C ILE A 303 10.66 -30.47 13.48
N SER A 304 10.78 -29.62 14.50
CA SER A 304 11.52 -29.99 15.72
C SER A 304 10.93 -31.23 16.38
N HIS A 305 9.60 -31.35 16.38
CA HIS A 305 8.92 -32.52 16.93
C HIS A 305 9.13 -33.77 16.07
N GLU A 306 8.94 -33.67 14.75
CA GLU A 306 9.07 -34.79 13.81
C GLU A 306 10.53 -35.29 13.65
N LEU A 307 11.53 -34.44 13.89
CA LEU A 307 12.94 -34.83 13.94
C LEU A 307 13.32 -35.48 15.28
N LYS A 308 12.78 -35.03 16.41
CA LYS A 308 13.10 -35.56 17.74
C LYS A 308 12.67 -37.01 17.91
N THR A 309 11.52 -37.38 17.35
CA THR A 309 10.95 -38.74 17.52
C THR A 309 11.86 -39.84 16.95
N PRO A 310 12.24 -39.82 15.65
CA PRO A 310 13.14 -40.84 15.09
C PRO A 310 14.51 -40.84 15.77
N VAL A 311 15.06 -39.64 16.08
CA VAL A 311 16.35 -39.55 16.78
C VAL A 311 16.29 -40.18 18.17
N ALA A 312 15.18 -40.01 18.90
CA ALA A 312 15.00 -40.63 20.22
C ALA A 312 14.89 -42.15 20.12
N LEU A 313 14.20 -42.69 19.11
CA LEU A 313 14.09 -44.12 18.84
C LEU A 313 15.44 -44.71 18.46
N ILE A 314 16.17 -44.14 17.49
CA ILE A 314 17.51 -44.56 17.09
C ILE A 314 18.42 -44.59 18.31
N LYS A 315 18.44 -43.50 19.12
CA LYS A 315 19.26 -43.46 20.32
C LYS A 315 18.85 -44.52 21.35
N GLY A 316 17.56 -44.71 21.57
CA GLY A 316 17.03 -45.66 22.55
C GLY A 316 17.40 -47.11 22.20
N TYR A 317 17.29 -47.52 20.95
CA TYR A 317 17.69 -48.84 20.47
C TYR A 317 19.21 -48.99 20.47
N ALA A 318 19.97 -48.01 20.07
CA ALA A 318 21.44 -48.03 20.14
C ALA A 318 21.93 -48.10 21.59
N ASP A 319 21.38 -47.29 22.51
CA ASP A 319 21.72 -47.34 23.94
C ASP A 319 21.37 -48.71 24.54
N THR A 320 20.24 -49.29 24.11
CA THR A 320 19.83 -50.66 24.56
C THR A 320 20.84 -51.69 24.12
N LEU A 321 21.25 -51.70 22.85
CA LEU A 321 22.23 -52.63 22.33
C LEU A 321 23.63 -52.47 22.97
N LEU A 322 24.00 -51.27 23.41
CA LEU A 322 25.27 -50.98 24.08
C LEU A 322 25.32 -51.34 25.56
N ARG A 323 24.24 -51.83 26.16
CA ARG A 323 24.19 -52.23 27.59
C ARG A 323 25.11 -53.42 27.84
N LYS A 324 26.03 -53.25 28.75
CA LYS A 324 27.03 -54.30 29.13
C LYS A 324 26.46 -55.36 30.08
N ASP A 325 25.33 -55.10 30.71
CA ASP A 325 24.65 -55.97 31.68
C ASP A 325 23.60 -56.88 31.01
N ALA A 326 23.43 -56.81 29.69
CA ALA A 326 22.50 -57.58 28.92
C ALA A 326 23.20 -58.44 27.86
N HIS A 327 22.72 -59.67 27.68
CA HIS A 327 23.13 -60.57 26.59
C HIS A 327 21.97 -60.68 25.60
N TRP A 328 22.12 -60.05 24.44
CA TRP A 328 21.12 -60.05 23.40
C TRP A 328 21.31 -61.25 22.48
N ASN A 329 20.21 -61.94 22.14
CA ASN A 329 20.25 -62.93 21.09
C ASN A 329 20.39 -62.24 19.71
N GLN A 330 20.76 -62.99 18.67
CA GLN A 330 20.99 -62.48 17.34
C GLN A 330 19.71 -61.85 16.71
N GLU A 331 18.55 -62.41 17.02
CA GLU A 331 17.25 -61.95 16.54
C GLU A 331 16.92 -60.52 17.10
N THR A 332 17.04 -60.32 18.42
CA THR A 332 16.82 -59.01 19.05
C THR A 332 17.81 -57.94 18.54
N VAL A 333 19.08 -58.35 18.25
CA VAL A 333 20.06 -57.43 17.65
C VAL A 333 19.63 -57.05 16.23
N GLN A 334 19.19 -58.01 15.40
CA GLN A 334 18.73 -57.74 14.05
C GLN A 334 17.46 -56.90 14.03
N GLU A 335 16.49 -57.20 14.88
CA GLU A 335 15.27 -56.36 15.04
C GLU A 335 15.61 -54.94 15.43
N SER A 336 16.48 -54.74 16.43
CA SER A 336 16.88 -53.43 16.90
C SER A 336 17.62 -52.60 15.83
N LEU A 337 18.53 -53.25 15.09
CA LEU A 337 19.22 -52.66 13.95
C LEU A 337 18.24 -52.33 12.81
N GLY A 338 17.25 -53.17 12.58
CA GLY A 338 16.18 -52.94 11.61
C GLY A 338 15.40 -51.66 11.92
N VAL A 339 14.99 -51.45 13.19
CA VAL A 339 14.31 -50.24 13.62
C VAL A 339 15.20 -48.99 13.45
N ILE A 340 16.51 -49.12 13.80
CA ILE A 340 17.45 -47.99 13.62
C ILE A 340 17.55 -47.63 12.13
N LEU A 341 17.63 -48.60 11.25
CA LEU A 341 17.71 -48.37 9.81
C LEU A 341 16.43 -47.71 9.28
N GLU A 342 15.26 -48.24 9.66
CA GLU A 342 13.95 -47.70 9.28
C GLU A 342 13.76 -46.22 9.71
N GLU A 343 14.11 -45.91 10.96
CA GLU A 343 13.99 -44.52 11.46
C GLU A 343 15.04 -43.59 10.83
N THR A 344 16.20 -44.12 10.40
CA THR A 344 17.20 -43.35 9.65
C THR A 344 16.70 -43.01 8.25
N ASP A 345 16.10 -43.97 7.55
CA ASP A 345 15.51 -43.75 6.22
C ASP A 345 14.34 -42.76 6.29
N ARG A 346 13.50 -42.89 7.32
CA ARG A 346 12.43 -41.94 7.59
C ARG A 346 12.94 -40.53 7.82
N LEU A 347 14.05 -40.36 8.57
CA LEU A 347 14.69 -39.08 8.80
C LEU A 347 15.22 -38.46 7.50
N ASN A 348 15.86 -39.27 6.63
CA ASN A 348 16.33 -38.83 5.32
C ASN A 348 15.16 -38.34 4.46
N HIS A 349 14.07 -39.10 4.36
CA HIS A 349 12.86 -38.68 3.64
C HIS A 349 12.25 -37.38 4.18
N LEU A 350 12.27 -37.18 5.50
CA LEU A 350 11.80 -35.93 6.09
C LEU A 350 12.67 -34.75 5.69
N ILE A 351 14.00 -34.93 5.71
CA ILE A 351 14.97 -33.88 5.29
C ILE A 351 14.77 -33.52 3.82
N ASP A 352 14.66 -34.52 2.94
CA ASP A 352 14.44 -34.30 1.50
C ASP A 352 13.13 -33.52 1.24
N ASN A 353 12.05 -33.92 1.91
CA ASN A 353 10.77 -33.20 1.83
C ASN A 353 10.88 -31.75 2.29
N LEU A 354 11.68 -31.48 3.33
CA LEU A 354 11.93 -30.11 3.82
C LEU A 354 12.74 -29.28 2.82
N LEU A 355 13.78 -29.85 2.24
CA LEU A 355 14.59 -29.20 1.21
C LEU A 355 13.75 -28.90 -0.04
N ASP A 356 12.91 -29.83 -0.47
CA ASP A 356 12.01 -29.65 -1.61
C ASP A 356 10.97 -28.55 -1.31
N ALA A 357 10.35 -28.55 -0.12
CA ALA A 357 9.43 -27.49 0.29
C ALA A 357 10.09 -26.11 0.34
N SER A 358 11.36 -26.05 0.78
CA SER A 358 12.15 -24.81 0.79
C SER A 358 12.48 -24.30 -0.61
N ARG A 359 12.88 -25.20 -1.53
CA ARG A 359 13.16 -24.85 -2.94
C ARG A 359 11.92 -24.36 -3.67
N LEU A 360 10.77 -24.98 -3.41
CA LEU A 360 9.48 -24.54 -3.92
C LEU A 360 9.12 -23.12 -3.47
N GLN A 361 9.35 -22.83 -2.20
CA GLN A 361 9.08 -21.48 -1.64
C GLN A 361 9.95 -20.39 -2.28
N ALA A 362 11.19 -20.75 -2.65
CA ALA A 362 12.09 -19.83 -3.34
C ALA A 362 11.78 -19.70 -4.85
N GLY A 363 10.78 -20.40 -5.39
CA GLY A 363 10.50 -20.44 -6.83
C GLY A 363 11.62 -21.13 -7.64
N ALA A 364 12.46 -21.92 -6.96
CA ALA A 364 13.70 -22.48 -7.52
C ALA A 364 13.54 -23.96 -7.95
N MET A 365 12.32 -24.49 -8.04
CA MET A 365 12.12 -25.85 -8.54
C MET A 365 12.34 -25.88 -10.06
N GLN A 366 13.45 -26.46 -10.49
CA GLN A 366 13.72 -26.76 -11.89
C GLN A 366 13.33 -28.21 -12.15
N LEU A 367 12.57 -28.43 -13.23
CA LEU A 367 12.17 -29.76 -13.67
C LEU A 367 13.10 -30.22 -14.80
N GLU A 368 13.61 -31.41 -14.68
CA GLU A 368 14.33 -32.09 -15.77
C GLU A 368 13.29 -32.84 -16.61
N LYS A 369 12.67 -32.13 -17.55
CA LYS A 369 11.58 -32.68 -18.36
C LYS A 369 12.08 -33.62 -19.44
N ASP A 370 11.46 -34.81 -19.51
CA ASP A 370 11.64 -35.80 -20.56
C ASP A 370 10.28 -36.47 -20.85
N GLN A 371 10.25 -37.40 -21.83
CA GLN A 371 9.06 -38.19 -22.11
C GLN A 371 8.90 -39.29 -21.05
N VAL A 372 7.84 -39.21 -20.26
CA VAL A 372 7.56 -40.12 -19.14
C VAL A 372 6.35 -41.01 -19.46
N ALA A 373 6.54 -42.31 -19.38
CA ALA A 373 5.49 -43.33 -19.44
C ALA A 373 4.94 -43.56 -18.01
N LEU A 374 3.79 -42.93 -17.71
CA LEU A 374 3.19 -42.91 -16.36
C LEU A 374 2.67 -44.30 -15.95
N ASP A 375 2.20 -45.12 -16.88
CA ASP A 375 1.80 -46.50 -16.67
C ASP A 375 2.96 -47.36 -16.18
N ALA A 376 4.11 -47.29 -16.89
CA ALA A 376 5.32 -47.99 -16.49
C ALA A 376 5.89 -47.48 -15.15
N LEU A 377 5.79 -46.18 -14.90
CA LEU A 377 6.18 -45.56 -13.64
C LEU A 377 5.30 -46.04 -12.48
N ALA A 378 3.98 -46.07 -12.67
CA ALA A 378 3.02 -46.55 -11.69
C ALA A 378 3.25 -48.02 -11.35
N GLU A 379 3.51 -48.86 -12.35
CA GLU A 379 3.79 -50.30 -12.13
C GLU A 379 5.10 -50.54 -11.35
N ARG A 380 6.16 -49.76 -11.65
CA ARG A 380 7.41 -49.81 -10.85
C ARG A 380 7.19 -49.47 -9.39
N VAL A 381 6.45 -48.39 -9.14
CA VAL A 381 6.14 -47.95 -7.78
C VAL A 381 5.24 -48.96 -7.08
N ALA A 382 4.17 -49.43 -7.72
CA ALA A 382 3.27 -50.43 -7.18
C ALA A 382 4.01 -51.75 -6.81
N THR A 383 4.91 -52.21 -7.68
CA THR A 383 5.71 -53.42 -7.42
C THR A 383 6.53 -53.32 -6.15
N ARG A 384 7.13 -52.16 -5.88
CA ARG A 384 7.88 -51.90 -4.64
C ARG A 384 6.96 -51.92 -3.40
N PHE A 385 5.79 -51.34 -3.46
CA PHE A 385 4.86 -51.34 -2.34
C PHE A 385 4.17 -52.69 -2.11
N ARG A 386 3.95 -53.51 -3.14
CA ARG A 386 3.46 -54.91 -3.01
C ARG A 386 4.39 -55.79 -2.16
N THR A 387 5.70 -55.48 -2.14
CA THR A 387 6.67 -56.21 -1.29
C THR A 387 6.71 -55.69 0.15
N GLN A 388 6.12 -54.55 0.42
CA GLN A 388 6.13 -53.92 1.75
C GLN A 388 4.84 -54.16 2.55
N SER A 389 3.77 -54.63 1.91
CA SER A 389 2.48 -54.82 2.59
C SER A 389 1.77 -56.06 2.08
N ASP A 390 1.56 -57.03 2.99
CA ASP A 390 0.84 -58.29 2.70
C ASP A 390 -0.68 -58.16 2.88
N VAL A 391 -1.17 -57.03 3.44
CA VAL A 391 -2.58 -56.84 3.74
C VAL A 391 -3.31 -55.98 2.70
N HIS A 392 -2.56 -55.39 1.74
CA HIS A 392 -3.13 -54.58 0.69
C HIS A 392 -2.98 -55.22 -0.68
N GLU A 393 -4.07 -55.26 -1.44
CA GLU A 393 -4.07 -55.64 -2.86
C GLU A 393 -3.84 -54.39 -3.73
N ILE A 394 -2.60 -54.21 -4.25
CA ILE A 394 -2.27 -53.07 -5.09
C ILE A 394 -2.44 -53.43 -6.55
N VAL A 395 -3.39 -52.78 -7.23
CA VAL A 395 -3.75 -53.03 -8.63
C VAL A 395 -3.40 -51.81 -9.48
N VAL A 396 -2.90 -52.03 -10.69
CA VAL A 396 -2.56 -50.97 -11.65
C VAL A 396 -3.37 -51.20 -12.92
N GLU A 397 -4.19 -50.21 -13.28
CA GLU A 397 -5.12 -50.30 -14.42
C GLU A 397 -4.95 -49.09 -15.34
N PHE A 398 -4.26 -49.28 -16.46
CA PHE A 398 -4.10 -48.25 -17.49
C PHE A 398 -4.59 -48.78 -18.85
N PRO A 399 -5.13 -47.92 -19.73
CA PRO A 399 -5.39 -48.28 -21.13
C PRO A 399 -4.11 -48.74 -21.83
N ALA A 400 -4.22 -49.70 -22.75
CA ALA A 400 -3.06 -50.26 -23.46
C ALA A 400 -2.25 -49.19 -24.24
N ASP A 401 -2.91 -48.13 -24.72
CA ASP A 401 -2.30 -47.03 -25.47
C ASP A 401 -2.21 -45.75 -24.62
N PHE A 402 -1.84 -45.86 -23.34
CA PHE A 402 -1.71 -44.69 -22.48
C PHE A 402 -0.53 -43.81 -22.95
N PRO A 403 -0.76 -42.52 -23.23
CA PRO A 403 0.26 -41.66 -23.82
C PRO A 403 1.34 -41.28 -22.83
N THR A 404 2.56 -41.07 -23.33
CA THR A 404 3.62 -40.39 -22.57
C THR A 404 3.32 -38.94 -22.35
N VAL A 405 3.86 -38.35 -21.28
CA VAL A 405 3.76 -36.93 -20.95
C VAL A 405 5.13 -36.32 -20.84
N GLU A 406 5.25 -35.03 -21.13
CA GLU A 406 6.48 -34.26 -20.86
C GLU A 406 6.56 -33.93 -19.36
N GLY A 407 7.55 -34.51 -18.67
CA GLY A 407 7.69 -34.32 -17.23
C GLY A 407 9.00 -34.81 -16.66
N ASP A 408 9.22 -34.55 -15.38
CA ASP A 408 10.34 -35.03 -14.60
C ASP A 408 9.97 -36.39 -13.96
N ALA A 409 10.56 -37.46 -14.45
CA ALA A 409 10.25 -38.82 -14.01
C ALA A 409 10.49 -39.05 -12.51
N GLY A 410 11.55 -38.43 -11.95
CA GLY A 410 11.87 -38.55 -10.52
C GLY A 410 10.82 -37.82 -9.65
N ARG A 411 10.39 -36.66 -10.06
CA ARG A 411 9.35 -35.90 -9.37
C ARG A 411 7.97 -36.55 -9.47
N LEU A 412 7.62 -37.10 -10.63
CA LEU A 412 6.36 -37.83 -10.80
C LEU A 412 6.37 -39.16 -10.04
N GLU A 413 7.53 -39.83 -9.92
CA GLU A 413 7.70 -40.98 -9.01
C GLU A 413 7.48 -40.56 -7.54
N GLN A 414 8.00 -39.42 -7.12
CA GLN A 414 7.76 -38.85 -5.78
C GLN A 414 6.26 -38.57 -5.52
N VAL A 415 5.51 -38.11 -6.53
CA VAL A 415 4.04 -37.95 -6.46
C VAL A 415 3.37 -39.29 -6.17
N LEU A 416 3.64 -40.29 -6.98
CA LEU A 416 3.04 -41.62 -6.82
C LEU A 416 3.42 -42.27 -5.48
N ASN A 417 4.69 -42.17 -5.06
CA ASN A 417 5.15 -42.65 -3.76
C ASN A 417 4.38 -42.03 -2.60
N ASN A 418 4.19 -40.71 -2.62
CA ASN A 418 3.44 -40.00 -1.57
C ASN A 418 1.97 -40.42 -1.54
N LEU A 419 1.32 -40.57 -2.71
CA LEU A 419 -0.09 -40.96 -2.78
C LEU A 419 -0.28 -42.43 -2.33
N LEU A 420 0.58 -43.37 -2.78
CA LEU A 420 0.51 -44.77 -2.36
C LEU A 420 0.82 -44.93 -0.87
N SER A 421 1.87 -44.28 -0.37
CA SER A 421 2.19 -44.30 1.05
C SER A 421 1.04 -43.80 1.91
N ASN A 422 0.34 -42.77 1.47
CA ASN A 422 -0.87 -42.27 2.14
C ASN A 422 -2.01 -43.28 2.06
N ALA A 423 -2.27 -43.91 0.90
CA ALA A 423 -3.31 -44.92 0.74
C ALA A 423 -3.12 -46.11 1.72
N ILE A 424 -1.90 -46.62 1.82
CA ILE A 424 -1.55 -47.70 2.79
C ILE A 424 -1.72 -47.23 4.22
N LYS A 425 -1.19 -46.07 4.53
CA LYS A 425 -1.20 -45.48 5.88
C LYS A 425 -2.61 -45.21 6.42
N TYR A 426 -3.54 -44.79 5.57
CA TYR A 426 -4.91 -44.47 5.95
C TYR A 426 -5.94 -45.57 5.71
N SER A 427 -5.45 -46.79 5.26
CA SER A 427 -6.24 -48.02 5.16
C SER A 427 -5.65 -49.13 6.07
N PRO A 428 -5.62 -48.92 7.41
CA PRO A 428 -4.90 -49.83 8.31
C PRO A 428 -5.49 -51.27 8.37
N ASP A 429 -6.74 -51.40 7.98
CA ASP A 429 -7.42 -52.73 7.96
C ASP A 429 -7.15 -53.48 6.63
N GLY A 430 -6.26 -52.94 5.78
CA GLY A 430 -5.97 -53.49 4.46
C GLY A 430 -6.99 -53.11 3.40
N GLY A 431 -7.06 -53.85 2.32
CA GLY A 431 -8.02 -53.63 1.24
C GLY A 431 -7.36 -53.36 -0.12
N ARG A 432 -8.18 -53.09 -1.12
CA ARG A 432 -7.72 -52.80 -2.48
C ARG A 432 -7.28 -51.32 -2.61
N ILE A 433 -6.06 -51.15 -3.12
CA ILE A 433 -5.54 -49.86 -3.57
C ILE A 433 -5.39 -49.92 -5.08
N GLU A 434 -6.05 -49.01 -5.78
CA GLU A 434 -6.08 -49.00 -7.24
C GLU A 434 -5.39 -47.75 -7.79
N ILE A 435 -4.41 -47.96 -8.68
CA ILE A 435 -3.80 -46.91 -9.48
C ILE A 435 -4.36 -46.99 -10.88
N SER A 436 -5.08 -46.00 -11.33
CA SER A 436 -5.69 -46.03 -12.66
C SER A 436 -5.35 -44.79 -13.49
N GLY A 437 -5.31 -44.99 -14.83
CA GLY A 437 -5.06 -43.94 -15.78
C GLY A 437 -6.26 -43.71 -16.71
N ARG A 438 -6.56 -42.43 -17.01
CA ARG A 438 -7.57 -42.04 -18.01
C ARG A 438 -7.01 -40.98 -18.94
N VAL A 439 -7.38 -41.06 -20.22
CA VAL A 439 -7.01 -40.08 -21.23
C VAL A 439 -8.20 -39.17 -21.49
N LEU A 440 -8.01 -37.88 -21.31
CA LEU A 440 -9.01 -36.81 -21.60
C LEU A 440 -8.54 -35.94 -22.76
N PRO A 441 -9.43 -35.16 -23.37
CA PRO A 441 -9.02 -34.19 -24.39
C PRO A 441 -8.05 -33.15 -23.81
N GLY A 442 -6.77 -33.20 -24.21
CA GLY A 442 -5.72 -32.27 -23.80
C GLY A 442 -4.96 -32.62 -22.52
N GLU A 443 -5.36 -33.66 -21.77
CA GLU A 443 -4.69 -34.05 -20.53
C GLU A 443 -4.80 -35.57 -20.28
N VAL A 444 -3.92 -36.03 -19.41
CA VAL A 444 -4.03 -37.40 -18.84
C VAL A 444 -4.31 -37.26 -17.35
N VAL A 445 -5.11 -38.18 -16.81
CA VAL A 445 -5.44 -38.24 -15.39
C VAL A 445 -4.93 -39.55 -14.81
N VAL A 446 -4.22 -39.45 -13.69
CA VAL A 446 -3.83 -40.62 -12.89
C VAL A 446 -4.50 -40.50 -11.52
N SER A 447 -5.15 -41.60 -11.11
CA SER A 447 -5.89 -41.67 -9.85
C SER A 447 -5.32 -42.79 -8.95
N VAL A 448 -5.25 -42.52 -7.66
CA VAL A 448 -4.93 -43.49 -6.62
C VAL A 448 -6.14 -43.58 -5.68
N ALA A 449 -6.82 -44.70 -5.66
CA ALA A 449 -8.00 -44.96 -4.85
C ALA A 449 -7.67 -45.91 -3.70
N ASP A 450 -8.11 -45.61 -2.50
CA ASP A 450 -8.02 -46.44 -1.30
C ASP A 450 -9.39 -46.70 -0.67
N GLN A 451 -9.45 -47.68 0.20
CA GLN A 451 -10.65 -48.09 0.97
C GLN A 451 -10.52 -47.72 2.46
N GLY A 452 -9.81 -46.63 2.75
CA GLY A 452 -9.49 -46.21 4.11
C GLY A 452 -10.60 -45.42 4.80
N VAL A 453 -10.21 -44.65 5.82
CA VAL A 453 -11.11 -43.90 6.71
C VAL A 453 -11.84 -42.73 6.04
N GLY A 454 -11.42 -42.33 4.85
CA GLY A 454 -11.98 -41.17 4.12
C GLY A 454 -11.68 -39.83 4.77
N ILE A 455 -12.06 -38.77 4.06
CA ILE A 455 -11.75 -37.37 4.41
C ILE A 455 -13.05 -36.55 4.49
N PRO A 456 -13.30 -35.83 5.62
CA PRO A 456 -14.45 -34.95 5.76
C PRO A 456 -14.45 -33.84 4.70
N PRO A 457 -15.63 -33.43 4.17
CA PRO A 457 -15.72 -32.39 3.13
C PRO A 457 -15.04 -31.07 3.51
N GLU A 458 -15.13 -30.66 4.78
CA GLU A 458 -14.51 -29.44 5.30
C GLU A 458 -12.97 -29.48 5.32
N GLU A 459 -12.36 -30.67 5.26
CA GLU A 459 -10.92 -30.86 5.26
C GLU A 459 -10.34 -31.02 3.84
N GLN A 460 -11.13 -31.43 2.85
CA GLN A 460 -10.67 -31.77 1.49
C GLN A 460 -9.96 -30.63 0.76
N THR A 461 -10.36 -29.40 0.99
CA THR A 461 -9.67 -28.22 0.42
C THR A 461 -8.35 -27.92 1.10
N ARG A 462 -8.21 -28.33 2.37
CA ARG A 462 -7.09 -27.98 3.24
C ARG A 462 -6.00 -29.03 3.29
N ILE A 463 -6.27 -30.27 2.91
CA ILE A 463 -5.28 -31.36 2.98
C ILE A 463 -4.03 -31.12 2.12
N PHE A 464 -4.09 -30.21 1.16
CA PHE A 464 -2.97 -29.78 0.33
C PHE A 464 -2.21 -28.57 0.91
N GLU A 465 -2.69 -27.99 2.05
CA GLU A 465 -1.98 -26.93 2.76
C GLU A 465 -0.76 -27.49 3.50
N ARG A 466 0.25 -26.67 3.70
CA ARG A 466 1.45 -27.06 4.46
C ARG A 466 1.09 -27.39 5.90
N PHE A 467 1.67 -28.49 6.41
CA PHE A 467 1.52 -28.92 7.81
C PHE A 467 0.09 -29.24 8.22
N PHE A 468 -0.85 -29.24 7.26
CA PHE A 468 -2.20 -29.62 7.58
C PHE A 468 -2.28 -31.10 7.93
N ARG A 469 -2.98 -31.40 9.02
CA ARG A 469 -3.30 -32.75 9.48
C ARG A 469 -4.76 -32.75 9.90
N GLY A 470 -5.51 -33.77 9.50
CA GLY A 470 -6.92 -33.89 9.85
C GLY A 470 -7.15 -33.91 11.36
N SER A 471 -8.29 -33.37 11.81
CA SER A 471 -8.64 -33.10 13.22
C SER A 471 -9.08 -34.35 14.01
N ARG A 472 -9.27 -35.50 13.35
CA ARG A 472 -9.73 -36.72 14.02
C ARG A 472 -8.62 -37.36 14.86
N GLU A 473 -8.92 -37.78 16.09
CA GLU A 473 -7.99 -38.41 17.03
C GLU A 473 -7.22 -39.62 16.44
N ARG A 474 -7.83 -40.37 15.50
CA ARG A 474 -7.15 -41.48 14.78
C ARG A 474 -5.98 -41.00 13.94
N HIS A 475 -6.08 -39.81 13.36
CA HIS A 475 -5.01 -39.24 12.54
C HIS A 475 -3.87 -38.64 13.37
N GLN A 476 -4.11 -38.27 14.63
CA GLN A 476 -3.07 -37.74 15.52
C GLN A 476 -2.02 -38.78 15.91
N ARG A 477 -2.36 -40.07 15.86
CA ARG A 477 -1.40 -41.17 16.12
C ARG A 477 -0.56 -41.57 14.91
N THR A 478 -0.93 -41.13 13.73
CA THR A 478 -0.22 -41.50 12.49
C THR A 478 0.92 -40.51 12.24
N PRO A 479 2.20 -40.95 12.19
CA PRO A 479 3.32 -40.03 12.06
C PRO A 479 3.36 -39.35 10.71
N GLY A 480 3.84 -38.06 10.68
CA GLY A 480 4.08 -37.34 9.43
C GLY A 480 3.96 -35.83 9.58
N ALA A 481 4.83 -35.09 8.90
CA ALA A 481 4.95 -33.63 8.98
C ALA A 481 3.84 -32.83 8.25
N GLY A 482 2.89 -33.49 7.55
CA GLY A 482 1.88 -32.80 6.74
C GLY A 482 2.46 -32.09 5.51
N LEU A 483 3.60 -32.57 4.97
CA LEU A 483 4.26 -31.98 3.80
C LEU A 483 4.02 -32.77 2.52
N GLY A 484 3.67 -34.09 2.61
CA GLY A 484 3.59 -34.96 1.43
C GLY A 484 2.59 -34.49 0.38
N LEU A 485 1.33 -34.24 0.76
CA LEU A 485 0.29 -33.76 -0.18
C LEU A 485 0.56 -32.33 -0.69
N TYR A 486 1.15 -31.48 0.13
CA TYR A 486 1.60 -30.16 -0.31
C TYR A 486 2.66 -30.28 -1.43
N LEU A 487 3.66 -31.17 -1.26
CA LEU A 487 4.67 -31.44 -2.29
C LEU A 487 4.07 -32.05 -3.54
N VAL A 488 3.14 -33.00 -3.39
CA VAL A 488 2.41 -33.56 -4.53
C VAL A 488 1.73 -32.49 -5.35
N LYS A 489 0.97 -31.60 -4.71
CA LYS A 489 0.31 -30.47 -5.37
C LYS A 489 1.32 -29.58 -6.09
N ALA A 490 2.38 -29.20 -5.43
CA ALA A 490 3.38 -28.30 -6.00
C ALA A 490 4.14 -28.92 -7.19
N ILE A 491 4.46 -30.22 -7.12
CA ILE A 491 5.08 -30.93 -8.23
C ILE A 491 4.14 -31.01 -9.43
N VAL A 492 2.87 -31.35 -9.21
CA VAL A 492 1.86 -31.44 -10.28
C VAL A 492 1.63 -30.05 -10.92
N GLU A 493 1.50 -28.99 -10.12
CA GLU A 493 1.35 -27.63 -10.61
C GLU A 493 2.60 -27.14 -11.37
N ALA A 494 3.81 -27.51 -10.96
CA ALA A 494 5.04 -27.21 -11.69
C ALA A 494 5.09 -27.88 -13.07
N HIS A 495 4.41 -29.02 -13.25
CA HIS A 495 4.22 -29.69 -14.54
C HIS A 495 3.08 -29.08 -15.37
N GLY A 496 2.41 -28.02 -14.89
CA GLY A 496 1.27 -27.39 -15.56
C GLY A 496 -0.05 -28.13 -15.36
N GLY A 497 -0.10 -29.06 -14.43
CA GLY A 497 -1.26 -29.87 -14.09
C GLY A 497 -2.06 -29.36 -12.88
N HIS A 498 -3.00 -30.15 -12.43
CA HIS A 498 -3.77 -29.91 -11.21
C HIS A 498 -4.09 -31.23 -10.48
N ILE A 499 -4.37 -31.14 -9.16
CA ILE A 499 -4.69 -32.29 -8.30
C ILE A 499 -5.98 -32.00 -7.52
N TRP A 500 -6.77 -33.05 -7.29
CA TRP A 500 -7.97 -33.00 -6.46
C TRP A 500 -8.18 -34.29 -5.69
N VAL A 501 -9.15 -34.32 -4.80
CA VAL A 501 -9.57 -35.49 -4.04
C VAL A 501 -11.09 -35.62 -4.06
N GLU A 502 -11.56 -36.85 -4.14
CA GLU A 502 -12.95 -37.25 -3.97
C GLU A 502 -13.00 -38.27 -2.82
N SER A 503 -13.73 -37.95 -1.75
CA SER A 503 -13.74 -38.81 -0.57
C SER A 503 -15.00 -38.59 0.27
N ASN A 504 -15.48 -39.66 0.86
CA ASN A 504 -16.49 -39.65 1.89
C ASN A 504 -15.97 -40.31 3.17
N PRO A 505 -16.31 -39.84 4.36
CA PRO A 505 -15.91 -40.47 5.61
C PRO A 505 -16.37 -41.94 5.69
N GLY A 506 -15.41 -42.85 5.82
CA GLY A 506 -15.62 -44.31 5.92
C GLY A 506 -15.70 -45.05 4.57
N GLU A 507 -15.59 -44.34 3.44
CA GLU A 507 -15.65 -44.94 2.08
C GLU A 507 -14.32 -44.87 1.34
N GLY A 508 -13.23 -44.43 2.00
CA GLY A 508 -11.91 -44.25 1.41
C GLY A 508 -11.75 -42.91 0.69
N ALA A 509 -10.69 -42.80 -0.08
CA ALA A 509 -10.37 -41.60 -0.85
C ALA A 509 -9.83 -41.95 -2.24
N VAL A 510 -10.12 -41.04 -3.20
CA VAL A 510 -9.56 -41.10 -4.56
C VAL A 510 -8.79 -39.78 -4.78
N PHE A 511 -7.47 -39.88 -4.82
CA PHE A 511 -6.59 -38.77 -5.19
C PHE A 511 -6.31 -38.81 -6.67
N SER A 512 -6.64 -37.76 -7.38
CA SER A 512 -6.45 -37.70 -8.83
C SER A 512 -5.61 -36.51 -9.21
N PHE A 513 -4.63 -36.69 -10.11
CA PHE A 513 -3.89 -35.58 -10.70
C PHE A 513 -3.95 -35.63 -12.22
N ALA A 514 -4.04 -34.47 -12.84
CA ALA A 514 -4.02 -34.29 -14.27
C ALA A 514 -2.72 -33.65 -14.73
N LEU A 515 -2.18 -34.10 -15.86
CA LEU A 515 -1.03 -33.49 -16.53
C LEU A 515 -1.39 -33.18 -17.99
N PRO A 516 -0.90 -32.04 -18.52
CA PRO A 516 -1.14 -31.68 -19.91
C PRO A 516 -0.54 -32.75 -20.85
N ARG A 517 -1.28 -33.09 -21.89
CA ARG A 517 -0.80 -33.97 -22.95
C ARG A 517 -0.01 -33.14 -23.95
N SER A 518 1.21 -33.55 -24.26
CA SER A 518 2.08 -32.96 -25.28
C SER A 518 1.46 -33.02 -26.66
#